data_c3f02e10fbf9e5b35ef209c1ac0d4764
#
_entry.id   c3f02e10fbf9e5b35ef209c1ac0d4764
#
_cell.length_a   1.000
_cell.length_b   1.000
_cell.length_c   1.000
_cell.angle_alpha   90.00
_cell.angle_beta   90.00
_cell.angle_gamma   90.00
#
_symmetry.space_group_name_H-M   'P 1'
#
loop_
_entity.id
_entity.type
_entity.pdbx_description
1 polymer ?
#
loop_
_entity_poly.entity_id
_entity_poly.type
_entity_poly.pdbx_seq_one_letter_code
_entity_poly.pdbx_strand_id
1 'polypeptide(L)'
;TFHTTYFKNPLSGRLIEKITTTPKPSLANYPQFQSFSKRLFIKNIFPSIDYEGGFMLHGANLRAFGTGAEPARLIIYRNGKVFMRSASLAYTIKTETIDAEFASIVIYIEKDSISHPGLRMKYTKTDNQFILSRGTTGLSQSPFFDTYHKLELRVGALYYKLGDPTIEFGPTLG
;
A
#
# COMPACT_ATOMS: atom_id res chain seq x y z
N THR A 1 -10.57 3.75 -23.92
CA THR A 1 -10.10 4.67 -22.86
C THR A 1 -11.09 4.67 -21.71
N PHE A 2 -10.58 4.78 -20.51
CA PHE A 2 -11.36 4.77 -19.28
C PHE A 2 -11.13 6.08 -18.51
N HIS A 3 -12.22 6.75 -18.10
CA HIS A 3 -12.18 7.99 -17.34
C HIS A 3 -12.40 7.70 -15.86
N THR A 4 -11.62 8.33 -14.99
CA THR A 4 -11.73 8.19 -13.54
C THR A 4 -11.30 9.49 -12.86
N THR A 5 -11.79 9.75 -11.67
CA THR A 5 -11.46 10.93 -10.87
C THR A 5 -10.02 10.95 -10.38
N TYR A 6 -9.30 9.80 -10.41
CA TYR A 6 -7.90 9.70 -10.01
C TYR A 6 -6.93 10.31 -11.03
N PHE A 7 -7.31 10.44 -12.29
CA PHE A 7 -6.43 10.91 -13.36
C PHE A 7 -7.08 12.00 -14.21
N LYS A 8 -6.29 13.02 -14.57
CA LYS A 8 -6.75 14.10 -15.46
C LYS A 8 -7.04 13.62 -16.87
N ASN A 9 -6.24 12.67 -17.36
CA ASN A 9 -6.36 12.12 -18.70
C ASN A 9 -6.97 10.71 -18.65
N PRO A 10 -7.71 10.31 -19.69
CA PRO A 10 -8.25 8.97 -19.77
C PRO A 10 -7.15 7.92 -19.81
N LEU A 11 -7.38 6.80 -19.17
CA LEU A 11 -6.46 5.67 -19.15
C LEU A 11 -6.72 4.70 -20.30
N SER A 12 -5.65 4.19 -20.89
CA SER A 12 -5.70 3.05 -21.80
C SER A 12 -5.62 1.75 -21.00
N GLY A 13 -6.52 0.83 -21.29
CA GLY A 13 -6.61 -0.43 -20.56
C GLY A 13 -7.65 -1.37 -21.15
N ARG A 14 -7.78 -2.52 -20.49
CA ARG A 14 -8.80 -3.51 -20.80
C ARG A 14 -10.01 -3.31 -19.90
N LEU A 15 -11.18 -3.14 -20.49
CA LEU A 15 -12.46 -3.09 -19.78
C LEU A 15 -13.20 -4.40 -20.01
N ILE A 16 -13.72 -4.98 -18.95
CA ILE A 16 -14.60 -6.13 -18.97
C ILE A 16 -15.88 -5.72 -18.27
N GLU A 17 -16.99 -5.77 -18.98
CA GLU A 17 -18.31 -5.51 -18.47
C GLU A 17 -19.14 -6.79 -18.50
N LYS A 18 -19.88 -7.03 -17.43
CA LYS A 18 -20.78 -8.17 -17.33
C LYS A 18 -22.06 -7.73 -16.63
N ILE A 19 -23.19 -8.02 -17.25
CA ILE A 19 -24.49 -7.80 -16.61
C ILE A 19 -24.61 -8.74 -15.43
N THR A 20 -24.70 -8.20 -14.23
CA THR A 20 -24.87 -8.96 -12.99
C THR A 20 -26.15 -8.48 -12.29
N THR A 21 -26.88 -9.41 -11.73
CA THR A 21 -28.08 -9.16 -10.92
C THR A 21 -27.76 -8.93 -9.44
N THR A 22 -26.53 -8.50 -9.13
CA THR A 22 -26.10 -8.32 -7.74
C THR A 22 -26.84 -7.15 -7.09
N PRO A 23 -27.63 -7.37 -6.02
CA PRO A 23 -28.50 -6.35 -5.47
C PRO A 23 -27.81 -5.25 -4.67
N LYS A 24 -26.50 -5.39 -4.35
CA LYS A 24 -25.70 -4.41 -3.61
C LYS A 24 -24.52 -3.92 -4.45
N PRO A 25 -24.45 -2.61 -4.80
CA PRO A 25 -23.30 -2.05 -5.57
C PRO A 25 -21.94 -2.31 -4.91
N SER A 26 -21.86 -2.33 -3.58
CA SER A 26 -20.62 -2.60 -2.83
C SER A 26 -20.07 -4.02 -3.00
N LEU A 27 -20.91 -4.97 -3.44
CA LEU A 27 -20.53 -6.36 -3.72
C LEU A 27 -20.33 -6.62 -5.21
N ALA A 28 -20.57 -5.62 -6.06
CA ALA A 28 -20.42 -5.75 -7.49
C ALA A 28 -18.94 -5.91 -7.86
N ASN A 29 -18.61 -6.96 -8.62
CA ASN A 29 -17.27 -7.21 -9.14
C ASN A 29 -17.08 -6.64 -10.56
N TYR A 30 -18.09 -6.01 -11.14
CA TYR A 30 -18.08 -5.43 -12.48
C TYR A 30 -18.63 -4.00 -12.44
N PRO A 31 -18.19 -3.11 -13.36
CA PRO A 31 -17.21 -3.38 -14.40
C PRO A 31 -15.81 -3.64 -13.83
N GLN A 32 -14.98 -4.37 -14.58
CA GLN A 32 -13.57 -4.55 -14.27
C GLN A 32 -12.76 -3.78 -15.31
N PHE A 33 -11.82 -2.99 -14.83
CA PHE A 33 -10.87 -2.28 -15.67
C PHE A 33 -9.46 -2.56 -15.21
N GLN A 34 -8.53 -2.75 -16.15
CA GLN A 34 -7.11 -2.91 -15.89
C GLN A 34 -6.31 -2.03 -16.83
N SER A 35 -5.50 -1.12 -16.29
CA SER A 35 -4.60 -0.27 -17.09
C SER A 35 -3.52 -1.10 -17.78
N PHE A 36 -3.11 -0.67 -18.98
CA PHE A 36 -1.94 -1.23 -19.65
C PHE A 36 -0.64 -0.72 -19.00
N SER A 37 -0.62 0.54 -18.58
CA SER A 37 0.50 1.09 -17.83
C SER A 37 0.56 0.53 -16.41
N LYS A 38 1.78 0.18 -15.98
CA LYS A 38 2.11 -0.26 -14.62
C LYS A 38 2.84 0.82 -13.82
N ARG A 39 2.96 2.02 -14.36
CA ARG A 39 3.64 3.19 -13.76
C ARG A 39 2.75 4.42 -13.80
N LEU A 40 1.52 4.26 -13.37
CA LEU A 40 0.62 5.37 -13.15
C LEU A 40 0.93 6.00 -11.79
N PHE A 41 0.89 7.32 -11.72
CA PHE A 41 1.14 8.06 -10.48
C PHE A 41 -0.13 8.75 -10.01
N ILE A 42 -0.51 8.51 -8.77
CA ILE A 42 -1.63 9.18 -8.10
C ILE A 42 -1.07 9.93 -6.90
N LYS A 43 -1.09 11.26 -6.98
CA LYS A 43 -0.69 12.13 -5.87
C LYS A 43 -1.79 12.17 -4.83
N ASN A 44 -1.41 12.07 -3.56
CA ASN A 44 -2.32 12.16 -2.42
C ASN A 44 -3.52 11.21 -2.57
N ILE A 45 -3.27 9.93 -2.84
CA ILE A 45 -4.34 8.91 -2.83
C ILE A 45 -5.02 8.86 -1.46
N PHE A 46 -4.23 9.09 -0.40
CA PHE A 46 -4.65 9.57 0.91
C PHE A 46 -3.74 10.76 1.31
N PRO A 47 -4.13 11.59 2.27
CA PRO A 47 -3.27 12.68 2.73
C PRO A 47 -1.86 12.19 3.06
N SER A 48 -0.83 12.81 2.47
CA SER A 48 0.59 12.46 2.63
C SER A 48 0.97 11.06 2.14
N ILE A 49 0.16 10.45 1.29
CA ILE A 49 0.43 9.13 0.68
C ILE A 49 0.26 9.25 -0.84
N ASP A 50 1.33 9.05 -1.58
CA ASP A 50 1.31 8.93 -3.03
C ASP A 50 1.37 7.45 -3.44
N TYR A 51 0.82 7.15 -4.60
CA TYR A 51 0.81 5.82 -5.20
C TYR A 51 1.48 5.83 -6.57
N GLU A 52 2.30 4.83 -6.86
CA GLU A 52 2.84 4.53 -8.17
C GLU A 52 2.64 3.05 -8.50
N GLY A 53 2.04 2.75 -9.65
CA GLY A 53 1.80 1.36 -10.08
C GLY A 53 0.73 1.23 -11.15
N GLY A 54 0.26 0.02 -11.37
CA GLY A 54 -0.87 -0.27 -12.24
C GLY A 54 -2.20 0.04 -11.54
N PHE A 55 -3.21 0.35 -12.33
CA PHE A 55 -4.54 0.69 -11.86
C PHE A 55 -5.55 -0.36 -12.31
N MET A 56 -6.29 -0.93 -11.38
CA MET A 56 -7.34 -1.90 -11.63
C MET A 56 -8.57 -1.58 -10.81
N LEU A 57 -9.74 -1.67 -11.42
CA LEU A 57 -11.03 -1.58 -10.74
C LEU A 57 -11.76 -2.91 -10.81
N HIS A 58 -12.36 -3.29 -9.70
CA HIS A 58 -13.32 -4.37 -9.59
C HIS A 58 -14.59 -3.81 -8.95
N GLY A 59 -15.56 -3.45 -9.79
CA GLY A 59 -16.70 -2.66 -9.31
C GLY A 59 -16.24 -1.33 -8.73
N ALA A 60 -16.58 -1.08 -7.46
CA ALA A 60 -16.17 0.13 -6.74
C ALA A 60 -14.79 0.03 -6.04
N ASN A 61 -14.16 -1.15 -6.06
CA ASN A 61 -12.90 -1.36 -5.37
C ASN A 61 -11.71 -1.08 -6.28
N LEU A 62 -10.81 -0.22 -5.83
CA LEU A 62 -9.53 0.01 -6.48
C LEU A 62 -8.53 -1.05 -6.03
N ARG A 63 -7.90 -1.69 -6.97
CA ARG A 63 -6.72 -2.53 -6.76
C ARG A 63 -5.53 -1.91 -7.48
N ALA A 64 -4.51 -1.65 -6.71
CA ALA A 64 -3.20 -1.28 -7.20
C ALA A 64 -2.41 -2.56 -7.49
N PHE A 65 -1.74 -2.65 -8.61
CA PHE A 65 -0.97 -3.84 -8.96
C PHE A 65 0.39 -3.51 -9.56
N GLY A 66 1.31 -4.44 -9.38
CA GLY A 66 2.64 -4.42 -9.99
C GLY A 66 3.08 -5.81 -10.42
N THR A 67 4.34 -5.92 -10.79
CA THR A 67 5.02 -7.20 -11.08
C THR A 67 6.28 -7.31 -10.23
N GLY A 68 6.95 -8.46 -10.25
CA GLY A 68 8.22 -8.63 -9.54
C GLY A 68 9.29 -7.64 -10.00
N ALA A 69 9.32 -7.31 -11.30
CA ALA A 69 10.26 -6.32 -11.84
C ALA A 69 9.80 -4.86 -11.64
N GLU A 70 8.48 -4.63 -11.61
CA GLU A 70 7.87 -3.31 -11.44
C GLU A 70 6.77 -3.39 -10.37
N PRO A 71 7.13 -3.47 -9.08
CA PRO A 71 6.14 -3.53 -8.01
C PRO A 71 5.37 -2.22 -7.90
N ALA A 72 4.13 -2.31 -7.46
CA ALA A 72 3.37 -1.14 -7.04
C ALA A 72 4.01 -0.55 -5.78
N ARG A 73 4.00 0.79 -5.64
CA ARG A 73 4.66 1.51 -4.56
C ARG A 73 3.74 2.48 -3.87
N LEU A 74 3.92 2.62 -2.57
CA LEU A 74 3.41 3.73 -1.79
C LEU A 74 4.58 4.57 -1.32
N ILE A 75 4.42 5.88 -1.38
CA ILE A 75 5.38 6.86 -0.89
C ILE A 75 4.69 7.68 0.17
N ILE A 76 5.16 7.56 1.40
CA ILE A 76 4.57 8.20 2.57
C ILE A 76 5.45 9.35 3.01
N TYR A 77 4.84 10.51 3.21
CA TYR A 77 5.54 11.73 3.58
C TYR A 77 5.31 12.11 5.03
N ARG A 78 6.34 12.67 5.65
CA ARG A 78 6.30 13.33 6.95
C ARG A 78 6.97 14.69 6.81
N ASN A 79 6.25 15.78 7.16
CA ASN A 79 6.76 17.16 7.05
C ASN A 79 7.30 17.49 5.64
N GLY A 80 6.61 17.03 4.60
CA GLY A 80 6.98 17.26 3.20
C GLY A 80 8.19 16.46 2.69
N LYS A 81 8.79 15.61 3.51
CA LYS A 81 9.90 14.72 3.14
C LYS A 81 9.44 13.27 3.07
N VAL A 82 10.04 12.49 2.18
CA VAL A 82 9.79 11.04 2.12
C VAL A 82 10.22 10.43 3.45
N PHE A 83 9.27 9.81 4.12
CA PHE A 83 9.49 9.14 5.40
C PHE A 83 9.49 7.61 5.26
N MET A 84 8.56 7.06 4.48
CA MET A 84 8.50 5.61 4.25
C MET A 84 8.23 5.33 2.78
N ARG A 85 8.84 4.29 2.26
CA ARG A 85 8.52 3.67 0.98
C ARG A 85 8.07 2.25 1.22
N SER A 86 7.04 1.86 0.51
CA SER A 86 6.56 0.47 0.49
C SER A 86 6.44 -0.02 -0.94
N ALA A 87 6.71 -1.30 -1.16
CA ALA A 87 6.52 -1.94 -2.45
C ALA A 87 5.83 -3.30 -2.28
N SER A 88 4.85 -3.57 -3.14
CA SER A 88 4.06 -4.81 -3.13
C SER A 88 3.65 -5.19 -4.55
N LEU A 89 3.34 -6.46 -4.77
CA LEU A 89 2.71 -6.90 -6.02
C LEU A 89 1.26 -6.42 -6.13
N ALA A 90 0.60 -6.18 -4.99
CA ALA A 90 -0.77 -5.68 -4.97
C ALA A 90 -1.09 -4.93 -3.67
N TYR A 91 -1.85 -3.84 -3.81
CA TYR A 91 -2.55 -3.18 -2.72
C TYR A 91 -4.04 -3.21 -3.00
N THR A 92 -4.83 -3.45 -1.97
CA THR A 92 -6.29 -3.23 -2.00
C THR A 92 -6.55 -1.88 -1.38
N ILE A 93 -7.08 -0.94 -2.18
CA ILE A 93 -7.33 0.43 -1.75
C ILE A 93 -8.84 0.63 -1.71
N LYS A 94 -9.35 0.92 -0.52
CA LYS A 94 -10.75 1.24 -0.26
C LYS A 94 -10.86 2.69 0.18
N THR A 95 -12.07 3.17 0.41
CA THR A 95 -12.32 4.56 0.83
C THR A 95 -11.57 4.95 2.11
N GLU A 96 -11.43 4.01 3.06
CA GLU A 96 -10.86 4.27 4.37
C GLU A 96 -9.61 3.44 4.68
N THR A 97 -9.20 2.52 3.81
CA THR A 97 -8.07 1.62 4.09
C THR A 97 -7.19 1.36 2.88
N ILE A 98 -5.91 1.06 3.17
CA ILE A 98 -4.98 0.42 2.23
C ILE A 98 -4.49 -0.86 2.90
N ASP A 99 -4.61 -1.97 2.19
CA ASP A 99 -4.19 -3.28 2.68
C ASP A 99 -3.22 -3.92 1.68
N ALA A 100 -2.17 -4.59 2.19
CA ALA A 100 -1.32 -5.49 1.42
C ALA A 100 -0.95 -6.70 2.27
N GLU A 101 -1.07 -7.89 1.70
CA GLU A 101 -0.69 -9.12 2.40
C GLU A 101 0.83 -9.31 2.48
N PHE A 102 1.54 -8.74 1.51
CA PHE A 102 3.00 -8.83 1.47
C PHE A 102 3.58 -7.55 0.86
N ALA A 103 4.18 -6.72 1.70
CA ALA A 103 4.81 -5.47 1.29
C ALA A 103 6.19 -5.33 1.90
N SER A 104 7.20 -5.03 1.10
CA SER A 104 8.49 -4.57 1.62
C SER A 104 8.36 -3.11 2.07
N ILE A 105 9.14 -2.73 3.07
CA ILE A 105 9.18 -1.35 3.56
C ILE A 105 10.61 -0.88 3.78
N VAL A 106 10.79 0.43 3.63
CA VAL A 106 11.97 1.17 4.11
C VAL A 106 11.47 2.46 4.75
N ILE A 107 11.78 2.64 6.02
CA ILE A 107 11.48 3.86 6.79
C ILE A 107 12.79 4.63 6.95
N TYR A 108 12.81 5.90 6.57
CA TYR A 108 13.99 6.76 6.61
C TYR A 108 14.01 7.59 7.88
N ILE A 109 15.10 7.50 8.64
CA ILE A 109 15.34 8.25 9.87
C ILE A 109 16.68 8.97 9.71
N GLU A 110 16.64 10.22 9.27
CA GLU A 110 17.84 11.01 8.93
C GLU A 110 18.75 10.31 7.91
N LYS A 111 19.89 9.77 8.33
CA LYS A 111 20.86 9.05 7.50
C LYS A 111 20.66 7.53 7.55
N ASP A 112 19.79 7.08 8.42
CA ASP A 112 19.55 5.67 8.71
C ASP A 112 18.19 5.19 8.23
N SER A 113 17.95 3.91 8.32
CA SER A 113 16.68 3.32 7.92
C SER A 113 16.31 2.10 8.74
N ILE A 114 15.01 1.87 8.83
CA ILE A 114 14.43 0.61 9.29
C ILE A 114 13.78 -0.05 8.08
N SER A 115 14.13 -1.29 7.80
CA SER A 115 13.63 -2.02 6.65
C SER A 115 13.11 -3.41 7.00
N HIS A 116 12.22 -3.92 6.13
CA HIS A 116 11.72 -5.29 6.20
C HIS A 116 11.36 -5.79 4.80
N PRO A 117 11.70 -7.03 4.42
CA PRO A 117 11.50 -7.53 3.06
C PRO A 117 10.04 -7.86 2.71
N GLY A 118 9.18 -8.12 3.70
CA GLY A 118 7.78 -8.46 3.43
C GLY A 118 6.94 -8.50 4.70
N LEU A 119 6.00 -7.57 4.82
CA LEU A 119 5.08 -7.43 5.94
C LEU A 119 3.66 -7.45 5.45
N ARG A 120 2.74 -7.86 6.30
CA ARG A 120 1.34 -7.49 6.14
C ARG A 120 1.19 -6.02 6.50
N MET A 121 0.70 -5.21 5.57
CA MET A 121 0.48 -3.79 5.76
C MET A 121 -1.00 -3.49 5.82
N LYS A 122 -1.40 -2.69 6.80
CA LYS A 122 -2.72 -2.08 6.87
C LYS A 122 -2.59 -0.61 7.22
N TYR A 123 -3.20 0.26 6.44
CA TYR A 123 -3.42 1.65 6.77
C TYR A 123 -4.91 1.89 6.99
N THR A 124 -5.25 2.62 8.04
CA THR A 124 -6.62 3.05 8.35
C THR A 124 -6.64 4.57 8.41
N LYS A 125 -7.47 5.19 7.57
CA LYS A 125 -7.59 6.64 7.46
C LYS A 125 -8.20 7.27 8.72
N THR A 126 -9.19 6.62 9.33
CA THR A 126 -9.84 7.10 10.55
C THR A 126 -8.84 7.29 11.70
N ASP A 127 -7.93 6.32 11.86
CA ASP A 127 -6.91 6.36 12.90
C ASP A 127 -5.63 7.06 12.42
N ASN A 128 -5.55 7.31 11.11
CA ASN A 128 -4.38 7.85 10.41
C ASN A 128 -3.11 7.02 10.68
N GLN A 129 -3.26 5.68 10.76
CA GLN A 129 -2.25 4.77 11.27
C GLN A 129 -1.90 3.66 10.30
N PHE A 130 -0.61 3.38 10.19
CA PHE A 130 -0.05 2.16 9.60
C PHE A 130 0.19 1.11 10.67
N ILE A 131 -0.22 -0.12 10.38
CA ILE A 131 0.13 -1.33 11.12
C ILE A 131 0.90 -2.24 10.17
N LEU A 132 2.14 -2.53 10.50
CA LEU A 132 3.08 -3.30 9.70
C LEU A 132 3.43 -4.57 10.47
N SER A 133 2.74 -5.66 10.19
CA SER A 133 2.84 -6.90 10.96
C SER A 133 3.71 -7.93 10.28
N ARG A 134 4.60 -8.55 11.05
CA ARG A 134 5.36 -9.71 10.59
C ARG A 134 4.43 -10.92 10.45
N GLY A 135 4.72 -11.74 9.47
CA GLY A 135 4.03 -13.02 9.29
C GLY A 135 4.79 -14.18 9.94
N THR A 136 4.27 -15.38 9.74
CA THR A 136 4.79 -16.61 10.32
C THR A 136 5.49 -17.51 9.29
N THR A 137 5.57 -17.09 8.03
CA THR A 137 6.14 -17.91 6.94
C THR A 137 7.02 -17.08 6.00
N GLY A 138 8.05 -17.72 5.46
CA GLY A 138 8.92 -17.15 4.43
C GLY A 138 9.58 -15.82 4.86
N LEU A 139 9.71 -14.90 3.93
CA LEU A 139 10.36 -13.60 4.16
C LEU A 139 9.63 -12.74 5.20
N SER A 140 8.34 -13.00 5.47
CA SER A 140 7.60 -12.27 6.48
C SER A 140 8.03 -12.60 7.92
N GLN A 141 8.76 -13.69 8.14
CA GLN A 141 9.39 -14.02 9.43
C GLN A 141 10.67 -13.23 9.71
N SER A 142 11.24 -12.58 8.68
CA SER A 142 12.48 -11.82 8.85
C SER A 142 12.32 -10.79 9.98
N PRO A 143 13.40 -10.46 10.70
CA PRO A 143 13.38 -9.33 11.63
C PRO A 143 13.29 -8.01 10.88
N PHE A 144 12.90 -6.94 11.55
CA PHE A 144 13.20 -5.59 11.09
C PHE A 144 14.69 -5.35 11.21
N PHE A 145 15.27 -4.74 10.20
CA PHE A 145 16.68 -4.36 10.21
C PHE A 145 16.82 -2.85 10.41
N ASP A 146 17.50 -2.47 11.49
CA ASP A 146 17.85 -1.09 11.82
C ASP A 146 19.32 -0.81 11.46
N THR A 147 19.56 0.13 10.54
CA THR A 147 20.90 0.45 10.08
C THR A 147 21.70 1.26 11.09
N TYR A 148 21.04 2.07 11.93
CA TYR A 148 21.69 2.92 12.92
C TYR A 148 22.42 2.09 14.00
N HIS A 149 21.66 1.20 14.62
CA HIS A 149 22.20 0.33 15.67
C HIS A 149 22.81 -0.97 15.12
N LYS A 150 22.66 -1.24 13.82
CA LYS A 150 23.02 -2.52 13.16
C LYS A 150 22.36 -3.72 13.87
N LEU A 151 21.10 -3.55 14.24
CA LEU A 151 20.33 -4.52 15.01
C LEU A 151 19.21 -5.15 14.18
N GLU A 152 18.94 -6.40 14.50
CA GLU A 152 17.74 -7.11 14.08
C GLU A 152 16.68 -7.04 15.18
N LEU A 153 15.53 -6.43 14.87
CA LEU A 153 14.43 -6.30 15.82
C LEU A 153 13.39 -7.39 15.53
N ARG A 154 13.27 -8.35 16.45
CA ARG A 154 12.34 -9.49 16.34
C ARG A 154 11.02 -9.23 17.05
N VAL A 155 10.41 -8.10 16.76
CA VAL A 155 9.09 -7.68 17.28
C VAL A 155 7.98 -8.13 16.33
N GLY A 156 6.74 -8.25 16.82
CA GLY A 156 5.60 -8.72 16.03
C GLY A 156 5.14 -7.72 15.00
N ALA A 157 5.08 -6.45 15.36
CA ALA A 157 4.58 -5.39 14.49
C ALA A 157 5.25 -4.05 14.79
N LEU A 158 5.14 -3.16 13.80
CA LEU A 158 5.48 -1.74 13.87
C LEU A 158 4.20 -0.93 13.64
N TYR A 159 3.97 0.06 14.49
CA TYR A 159 2.84 0.98 14.45
C TYR A 159 3.36 2.39 14.16
N TYR A 160 2.78 3.04 13.17
CA TYR A 160 3.13 4.40 12.81
C TYR A 160 1.87 5.22 12.52
N LYS A 161 1.66 6.25 13.32
CA LYS A 161 0.62 7.25 13.09
C LYS A 161 1.18 8.36 12.21
N LEU A 162 0.52 8.66 11.10
CA LEU A 162 0.96 9.66 10.13
C LEU A 162 1.11 11.04 10.80
N GLY A 163 2.30 11.64 10.62
CA GLY A 163 2.65 12.92 11.24
C GLY A 163 3.26 12.80 12.62
N ASP A 164 3.20 11.65 13.27
CA ASP A 164 3.81 11.44 14.57
C ASP A 164 5.35 11.41 14.44
N PRO A 165 6.10 11.99 15.39
CA PRO A 165 7.56 11.89 15.40
C PRO A 165 8.06 10.49 15.77
N THR A 166 7.24 9.65 16.39
CA THR A 166 7.62 8.34 16.93
C THR A 166 7.10 7.18 16.09
N ILE A 167 7.81 6.08 16.21
CA ILE A 167 7.42 4.76 15.71
C ILE A 167 7.35 3.84 16.92
N GLU A 168 6.29 3.06 17.03
CA GLU A 168 6.12 2.12 18.12
C GLU A 168 6.31 0.69 17.64
N PHE A 169 7.00 -0.12 18.43
CA PHE A 169 7.14 -1.55 18.21
C PHE A 169 6.32 -2.33 19.25
N GLY A 170 5.65 -3.37 18.81
CA GLY A 170 4.81 -4.15 19.71
C GLY A 170 4.50 -5.57 19.22
N PRO A 171 3.63 -6.28 19.93
CA PRO A 171 3.12 -7.57 19.47
C PRO A 171 2.25 -7.40 18.22
N THR A 172 2.08 -8.47 17.48
CA THR A 172 1.06 -8.53 16.43
C THR A 172 -0.31 -8.51 17.11
N LEU A 173 -1.16 -7.55 16.71
CA LEU A 173 -2.57 -7.60 17.12
C LEU A 173 -3.23 -8.75 16.35
N GLY A 174 -3.77 -9.71 17.09
CA GLY A 174 -4.42 -10.91 16.56
C GLY A 174 -5.66 -10.62 15.72
#